data_afcd2caef205b297980f11adb2415e73
#
_entry.id   afcd2caef205b297980f11adb2415e73
#
_cell.length_a   1.000
_cell.length_b   1.000
_cell.length_c   1.000
_cell.angle_alpha   90.00
_cell.angle_beta   90.00
_cell.angle_gamma   90.00
#
_symmetry.space_group_name_H-M   'P 1'
#
loop_
_entity.id
_entity.type
_entity.pdbx_description
1 polymer ?
#
loop_
_entity_poly.entity_id
_entity_poly.type
_entity_poly.pdbx_seq_one_letter_code
_entity_poly.pdbx_strand_id
1 'polypeptide(L)' 'MNTGMIVLIVIIAIIVIIGIYIASTYNKLIK' A
#
# COMPACT_ATOMS: atom_id res chain seq x y z
N MET A 1 6.75 -16.66 -16.24
CA MET A 1 6.43 -15.53 -15.40
C MET A 1 6.37 -14.26 -16.21
N ASN A 2 5.36 -13.49 -15.97
CA ASN A 2 5.12 -12.29 -16.76
C ASN A 2 5.63 -11.07 -16.02
N THR A 3 6.50 -10.32 -16.69
CA THR A 3 7.04 -9.09 -16.10
C THR A 3 5.91 -8.14 -15.73
N GLY A 4 4.88 -8.06 -16.55
CA GLY A 4 3.75 -7.20 -16.26
C GLY A 4 3.05 -7.55 -14.96
N MET A 5 2.90 -8.84 -14.70
CA MET A 5 2.26 -9.29 -13.47
C MET A 5 3.11 -8.93 -12.25
N ILE A 6 4.41 -9.08 -12.37
CA ILE A 6 5.31 -8.77 -11.28
C ILE A 6 5.24 -7.29 -10.96
N VAL A 7 5.24 -6.46 -11.98
CA VAL A 7 5.15 -5.01 -11.80
C VAL A 7 3.84 -4.63 -11.12
N LEU A 8 2.74 -5.24 -11.53
CA LEU A 8 1.45 -4.97 -10.92
C LEU A 8 1.45 -5.32 -9.44
N ILE A 9 1.99 -6.48 -9.11
CA ILE A 9 2.03 -6.93 -7.73
C ILE A 9 2.85 -5.96 -6.89
N VAL A 10 3.97 -5.50 -7.41
CA VAL A 10 4.82 -4.55 -6.69
C VAL A 10 4.09 -3.25 -6.45
N ILE A 11 3.41 -2.75 -7.48
CA ILE A 11 2.66 -1.49 -7.35
C ILE A 11 1.57 -1.63 -6.30
N ILE A 12 0.82 -2.71 -6.33
CA ILE A 12 -0.25 -2.93 -5.37
C ILE A 12 0.31 -3.01 -3.95
N ALA A 13 1.42 -3.70 -3.79
CA ALA A 13 2.04 -3.82 -2.48
C ALA A 13 2.43 -2.45 -1.93
N ILE A 14 3.01 -1.61 -2.77
CA ILE A 14 3.42 -0.27 -2.36
C ILE A 14 2.21 0.55 -1.95
N ILE A 15 1.15 0.49 -2.74
CA ILE A 15 -0.08 1.26 -2.45
C ILE A 15 -0.67 0.81 -1.12
N VAL A 16 -0.71 -0.48 -0.87
CA VAL A 16 -1.25 -1.01 0.37
C VAL A 16 -0.43 -0.53 1.56
N ILE A 17 0.88 -0.61 1.44
CA ILE A 17 1.76 -0.18 2.53
C ILE A 17 1.56 1.30 2.83
N ILE A 18 1.51 2.14 1.80
CA ILE A 18 1.31 3.57 1.98
C ILE A 18 -0.05 3.83 2.59
N GLY A 19 -1.08 3.14 2.12
CA GLY A 19 -2.42 3.29 2.66
C GLY A 19 -2.50 2.95 4.13
N ILE A 20 -1.86 1.87 4.53
CA ILE A 20 -1.84 1.46 5.93
C ILE A 20 -1.09 2.50 6.77
N TYR A 21 0.01 3.01 6.24
CA TYR A 21 0.80 4.00 6.95
C TYR A 21 -0.01 5.26 7.21
N ILE A 22 -0.69 5.74 6.19
CA ILE A 22 -1.50 6.96 6.32
C ILE A 22 -2.67 6.71 7.25
N ALA A 23 -3.35 5.60 7.10
CA ALA A 23 -4.49 5.26 7.95
C ALA A 23 -4.07 5.17 9.41
N SER A 24 -2.92 4.59 9.67
CA SER A 24 -2.41 4.47 11.03
C SER A 24 -2.16 5.84 11.64
N THR A 25 -1.65 6.75 10.84
CA THR A 25 -1.38 8.12 11.32
C THR A 25 -2.68 8.85 11.65
N TYR A 26 -3.65 8.74 10.76
CA TYR A 26 -4.93 9.41 10.98
C TYR A 26 -5.73 8.76 12.09
N ASN A 27 -5.60 7.46 12.21
CA ASN A 27 -6.31 6.74 13.26
C ASN A 27 -5.92 7.27 14.65
N LYS A 28 -4.70 7.67 14.77
CA LYS A 28 -4.21 8.23 16.02
C LYS A 28 -4.89 9.54 16.34
N LEU A 29 -5.14 10.33 15.32
CA LEU A 29 -5.76 11.64 15.48
C LEU A 29 -7.22 11.55 15.83
N ILE A 30 -7.93 10.68 15.15
CA ILE A 30 -9.37 10.54 15.30
C ILE A 30 -9.71 10.00 16.68
N LYS A 31 -9.00 9.00 17.05
CA LYS A 31 -9.18 8.40 18.33
C LYS A 31 -10.58 8.52 18.90
#